data_bbdef54f67f24caebe91a06638121d30
#
_entry.id   bbdef54f67f24caebe91a06638121d30
#
_cell.length_a   1.000
_cell.length_b   1.000
_cell.length_c   1.000
_cell.angle_alpha   90.00
_cell.angle_beta   90.00
_cell.angle_gamma   90.00
#
_symmetry.space_group_name_H-M   'P 1'
#
loop_
_entity.id
_entity.type
_entity.pdbx_description
1 polymer ?
#
loop_
_entity_poly.entity_id
_entity_poly.type
_entity_poly.pdbx_seq_one_letter_code
_entity_poly.pdbx_strand_id
1 'polypeptide(L)'
;MTSAAHAAPARHHRLAVLHGVEFRRLFIANSASGIGTWLALLALQIEVYDRTHSGWWVGALLAANIVPAIGVGLLLGPLVDRLSRKGLMIGADLGRLAVFAALPFVDSTWAIVGLALVAGIGNAFFRPAVLAGVPNLVSDEDLPDANALLQFVDWGTTVVGSLAGGAIVALSGTDLAYWVNAVTFGVSALFVAGIPARLLQSERPIGRGHWKDVREGFEAVLRSPELTTVLVAWTIAQIGIAGINLAEIFLARNEYETGNFGFGVMVGASGVGLIVGGLWARSAAQLVGMRSAYPRALLVFAAGTLGAALAPNVWVGAIALFVYGLGNGVAVVLNITLVQRGAPDAIRGRALTAIIAVNYAVLLAAFLVAGPLTNAAGARVVYAISAAALVVAAASAARLLPREAVV
;
A
#
# COMPACT_ATOMS: atom_id res chain seq x y z
N MET A 1 -26.20 47.66 7.46
CA MET A 1 -26.04 46.49 8.37
C MET A 1 -26.78 45.33 7.75
N THR A 2 -26.11 44.57 6.93
CA THR A 2 -26.63 43.30 6.36
C THR A 2 -25.74 42.18 6.88
N SER A 3 -26.30 41.42 7.85
CA SER A 3 -25.71 40.24 8.42
C SER A 3 -25.59 39.16 7.34
N ALA A 4 -24.39 38.88 6.88
CA ALA A 4 -24.10 37.67 6.11
C ALA A 4 -24.13 36.50 7.09
N ALA A 5 -25.26 35.77 7.10
CA ALA A 5 -25.37 34.50 7.79
C ALA A 5 -24.33 33.55 7.16
N HIS A 6 -23.28 33.22 7.90
CA HIS A 6 -22.41 32.08 7.59
C HIS A 6 -23.29 30.83 7.62
N ALA A 7 -23.68 30.34 6.45
CA ALA A 7 -24.27 29.03 6.29
C ALA A 7 -23.24 28.01 6.81
N ALA A 8 -23.59 27.27 7.86
CA ALA A 8 -22.80 26.17 8.34
C ALA A 8 -22.57 25.19 7.17
N PRO A 9 -21.34 24.69 6.95
CA PRO A 9 -21.10 23.75 5.87
C PRO A 9 -22.02 22.54 6.09
N ALA A 10 -22.85 22.25 5.10
CA ALA A 10 -23.68 21.06 5.08
C ALA A 10 -22.79 19.86 5.38
N ARG A 11 -23.15 19.06 6.39
CA ARG A 11 -22.49 17.77 6.66
C ARG A 11 -22.80 16.87 5.46
N HIS A 12 -21.97 16.95 4.41
CA HIS A 12 -22.03 15.99 3.33
C HIS A 12 -21.79 14.61 3.93
N HIS A 13 -22.79 13.75 3.85
CA HIS A 13 -22.61 12.35 4.22
C HIS A 13 -21.59 11.77 3.24
N ARG A 14 -20.39 11.42 3.70
CA ARG A 14 -19.32 10.81 2.88
C ARG A 14 -19.82 9.68 1.98
N LEU A 15 -20.89 9.00 2.41
CA LEU A 15 -21.54 7.93 1.63
C LEU A 15 -22.43 8.46 0.50
N ALA A 16 -22.76 9.75 0.46
CA ALA A 16 -23.60 10.33 -0.61
C ALA A 16 -22.95 10.17 -1.99
N VAL A 17 -21.62 10.19 -2.06
CA VAL A 17 -20.87 9.96 -3.30
C VAL A 17 -21.18 8.60 -3.94
N LEU A 18 -21.55 7.59 -3.14
CA LEU A 18 -21.95 6.26 -3.62
C LEU A 18 -23.34 6.23 -4.31
N HIS A 19 -24.11 7.32 -4.26
CA HIS A 19 -25.36 7.42 -5.03
C HIS A 19 -25.07 7.55 -6.52
N GLY A 20 -23.90 8.10 -6.91
CA GLY A 20 -23.42 8.11 -8.29
C GLY A 20 -23.16 6.69 -8.78
N VAL A 21 -23.93 6.24 -9.80
CA VAL A 21 -23.88 4.85 -10.27
C VAL A 21 -22.49 4.48 -10.78
N GLU A 22 -21.83 5.36 -11.50
CA GLU A 22 -20.54 5.15 -12.12
C GLU A 22 -19.42 5.07 -11.06
N PHE A 23 -19.41 6.00 -10.07
CA PHE A 23 -18.48 5.94 -8.97
C PHE A 23 -18.71 4.70 -8.09
N ARG A 24 -19.96 4.35 -7.82
CA ARG A 24 -20.30 3.11 -7.08
C ARG A 24 -19.79 1.85 -7.79
N ARG A 25 -19.89 1.79 -9.12
CA ARG A 25 -19.33 0.68 -9.93
C ARG A 25 -17.81 0.62 -9.78
N LEU A 26 -17.12 1.76 -9.89
CA LEU A 26 -15.67 1.83 -9.69
C LEU A 26 -15.27 1.46 -8.28
N PHE A 27 -16.02 1.91 -7.28
CA PHE A 27 -15.82 1.58 -5.88
C PHE A 27 -15.94 0.08 -5.61
N ILE A 28 -16.98 -0.58 -6.14
CA ILE A 28 -17.17 -2.03 -6.01
C ILE A 28 -16.06 -2.78 -6.73
N ALA A 29 -15.69 -2.37 -7.94
CA ALA A 29 -14.58 -2.96 -8.70
C ALA A 29 -13.26 -2.90 -7.91
N ASN A 30 -12.90 -1.71 -7.40
CA ASN A 30 -11.68 -1.53 -6.62
C ASN A 30 -11.70 -2.33 -5.31
N SER A 31 -12.86 -2.42 -4.64
CA SER A 31 -13.02 -3.19 -3.41
C SER A 31 -12.84 -4.69 -3.66
N ALA A 32 -13.51 -5.24 -4.67
CA ALA A 32 -13.40 -6.65 -5.04
C ALA A 32 -11.97 -7.01 -5.42
N SER A 33 -11.36 -6.23 -6.33
CA SER A 33 -9.97 -6.40 -6.76
C SER A 33 -8.99 -6.30 -5.58
N GLY A 34 -9.21 -5.36 -4.65
CA GLY A 34 -8.34 -5.16 -3.48
C GLY A 34 -8.42 -6.32 -2.49
N ILE A 35 -9.62 -6.79 -2.13
CA ILE A 35 -9.80 -7.96 -1.25
C ILE A 35 -9.10 -9.18 -1.84
N GLY A 36 -9.35 -9.46 -3.13
CA GLY A 36 -8.73 -10.58 -3.82
C GLY A 36 -7.21 -10.48 -3.86
N THR A 37 -6.66 -9.29 -4.09
CA THR A 37 -5.21 -9.07 -4.14
C THR A 37 -4.54 -9.42 -2.81
N TRP A 38 -5.07 -8.98 -1.66
CA TRP A 38 -4.50 -9.29 -0.35
C TRP A 38 -4.68 -10.75 0.06
N LEU A 39 -5.87 -11.31 -0.25
CA LEU A 39 -6.15 -12.73 -0.07
C LEU A 39 -5.13 -13.58 -0.83
N ALA A 40 -4.92 -13.28 -2.09
CA ALA A 40 -4.01 -14.03 -2.94
C ALA A 40 -2.54 -13.80 -2.61
N LEU A 41 -2.14 -12.58 -2.21
CA LEU A 41 -0.77 -12.31 -1.79
C LEU A 41 -0.39 -13.16 -0.57
N LEU A 42 -1.31 -13.30 0.39
CA LEU A 42 -1.12 -14.15 1.56
C LEU A 42 -1.05 -15.63 1.14
N ALA A 43 -1.95 -16.10 0.27
CA ALA A 43 -1.94 -17.47 -0.24
C ALA A 43 -0.64 -17.80 -1.00
N LEU A 44 -0.16 -16.88 -1.85
CA LEU A 44 1.12 -17.01 -2.57
C LEU A 44 2.32 -17.08 -1.62
N GLN A 45 2.33 -16.27 -0.56
CA GLN A 45 3.40 -16.32 0.44
C GLN A 45 3.42 -17.67 1.17
N ILE A 46 2.25 -18.18 1.55
CA ILE A 46 2.10 -19.50 2.19
C ILE A 46 2.58 -20.58 1.23
N GLU A 47 2.10 -20.58 -0.01
CA GLU A 47 2.46 -21.56 -1.04
C GLU A 47 3.98 -21.61 -1.29
N VAL A 48 4.58 -20.45 -1.52
CA VAL A 48 6.02 -20.36 -1.78
C VAL A 48 6.84 -20.74 -0.55
N TYR A 49 6.38 -20.38 0.64
CA TYR A 49 7.02 -20.79 1.89
C TYR A 49 6.91 -22.31 2.08
N ASP A 50 5.72 -22.91 1.96
CA ASP A 50 5.49 -24.34 2.18
C ASP A 50 6.26 -25.21 1.17
N ARG A 51 6.47 -24.73 -0.06
CA ARG A 51 7.26 -25.45 -1.09
C ARG A 51 8.77 -25.32 -0.91
N THR A 52 9.25 -24.19 -0.37
CA THR A 52 10.69 -23.89 -0.44
C THR A 52 11.36 -23.71 0.92
N HIS A 53 10.61 -23.33 1.93
CA HIS A 53 11.11 -22.92 3.26
C HIS A 53 12.22 -21.86 3.15
N SER A 54 12.22 -21.06 2.09
CA SER A 54 13.31 -20.16 1.71
C SER A 54 12.86 -18.71 1.63
N GLY A 55 13.50 -17.85 2.44
CA GLY A 55 13.31 -16.40 2.39
C GLY A 55 13.70 -15.79 1.05
N TRP A 56 14.65 -16.40 0.32
CA TRP A 56 14.98 -15.96 -1.04
C TRP A 56 13.75 -16.03 -1.96
N TRP A 57 13.02 -17.14 -1.95
CA TRP A 57 11.84 -17.31 -2.80
C TRP A 57 10.68 -16.42 -2.39
N VAL A 58 10.44 -16.24 -1.08
CA VAL A 58 9.44 -15.30 -0.58
C VAL A 58 9.82 -13.87 -0.95
N GLY A 59 11.12 -13.52 -0.85
CA GLY A 59 11.64 -12.23 -1.30
C GLY A 59 11.47 -11.99 -2.79
N ALA A 60 11.76 -13.01 -3.62
CA ALA A 60 11.54 -12.96 -5.07
C ALA A 60 10.06 -12.78 -5.43
N LEU A 61 9.15 -13.45 -4.72
CA LEU A 61 7.71 -13.28 -4.88
C LEU A 61 7.26 -11.84 -4.57
N LEU A 62 7.71 -11.28 -3.45
CA LEU A 62 7.36 -9.91 -3.05
C LEU A 62 7.97 -8.88 -4.02
N ALA A 63 9.21 -9.11 -4.46
CA ALA A 63 9.87 -8.30 -5.48
C ALA A 63 9.11 -8.35 -6.82
N ALA A 64 8.63 -9.51 -7.23
CA ALA A 64 7.85 -9.70 -8.47
C ALA A 64 6.57 -8.84 -8.49
N ASN A 65 5.96 -8.57 -7.34
CA ASN A 65 4.80 -7.68 -7.24
C ASN A 65 5.14 -6.19 -7.40
N ILE A 66 6.38 -5.78 -7.07
CA ILE A 66 6.79 -4.36 -7.04
C ILE A 66 7.52 -3.95 -8.32
N VAL A 67 8.34 -4.82 -8.90
CA VAL A 67 9.10 -4.56 -10.13
C VAL A 67 8.24 -3.95 -11.24
N PRO A 68 7.02 -4.47 -11.54
CA PRO A 68 6.18 -3.88 -12.57
C PRO A 68 5.72 -2.45 -12.25
N ALA A 69 5.44 -2.14 -10.97
CA ALA A 69 5.03 -0.79 -10.58
C ALA A 69 6.12 0.25 -10.85
N ILE A 70 7.40 -0.12 -10.63
CA ILE A 70 8.55 0.71 -10.97
C ILE A 70 8.65 0.85 -12.49
N GLY A 71 8.61 -0.26 -13.23
CA GLY A 71 8.71 -0.26 -14.69
C GLY A 71 7.62 0.54 -15.38
N VAL A 72 6.36 0.30 -15.01
CA VAL A 72 5.22 1.01 -15.58
C VAL A 72 5.24 2.49 -15.19
N GLY A 73 5.50 2.81 -13.92
CA GLY A 73 5.54 4.20 -13.45
C GLY A 73 6.64 5.04 -14.09
N LEU A 74 7.86 4.50 -14.20
CA LEU A 74 9.02 5.23 -14.71
C LEU A 74 9.14 5.21 -16.24
N LEU A 75 8.80 4.08 -16.88
CA LEU A 75 9.09 3.88 -18.31
C LEU A 75 7.85 4.03 -19.19
N LEU A 76 6.68 3.62 -18.71
CA LEU A 76 5.46 3.53 -19.50
C LEU A 76 4.41 4.60 -19.15
N GLY A 77 4.69 5.51 -18.21
CA GLY A 77 3.75 6.56 -17.82
C GLY A 77 3.13 7.29 -19.03
N PRO A 78 3.93 7.85 -19.97
CA PRO A 78 3.41 8.54 -21.15
C PRO A 78 2.62 7.64 -22.12
N LEU A 79 2.89 6.34 -22.12
CA LEU A 79 2.13 5.36 -22.91
C LEU A 79 0.79 5.07 -22.25
N VAL A 80 0.77 4.88 -20.95
CA VAL A 80 -0.45 4.65 -20.14
C VAL A 80 -1.45 5.79 -20.31
N ASP A 81 -0.96 7.03 -20.33
CA ASP A 81 -1.80 8.22 -20.51
C ASP A 81 -2.51 8.28 -21.87
N ARG A 82 -1.97 7.59 -22.90
CA ARG A 82 -2.56 7.50 -24.26
C ARG A 82 -3.58 6.38 -24.42
N LEU A 83 -3.56 5.41 -23.52
CA LEU A 83 -4.42 4.23 -23.61
C LEU A 83 -5.78 4.50 -22.94
N SER A 84 -6.79 3.76 -23.36
CA SER A 84 -8.12 3.79 -22.73
C SER A 84 -8.03 3.31 -21.30
N ARG A 85 -8.33 4.17 -20.32
CA ARG A 85 -8.32 3.80 -18.89
C ARG A 85 -9.26 2.63 -18.61
N LYS A 86 -10.44 2.61 -19.26
CA LYS A 86 -11.36 1.47 -19.19
C LYS A 86 -10.73 0.19 -19.73
N GLY A 87 -10.09 0.28 -20.90
CA GLY A 87 -9.40 -0.85 -21.52
C GLY A 87 -8.25 -1.38 -20.66
N LEU A 88 -7.45 -0.48 -20.06
CA LEU A 88 -6.38 -0.84 -19.13
C LEU A 88 -6.90 -1.57 -17.90
N MET A 89 -7.97 -1.07 -17.26
CA MET A 89 -8.55 -1.70 -16.08
C MET A 89 -9.11 -3.09 -16.40
N ILE A 90 -9.90 -3.23 -17.46
CA ILE A 90 -10.48 -4.52 -17.87
C ILE A 90 -9.38 -5.50 -18.28
N GLY A 91 -8.41 -5.07 -19.09
CA GLY A 91 -7.31 -5.92 -19.54
C GLY A 91 -6.44 -6.39 -18.35
N ALA A 92 -6.18 -5.50 -17.39
CA ALA A 92 -5.48 -5.84 -16.16
C ALA A 92 -6.24 -6.88 -15.31
N ASP A 93 -7.56 -6.71 -15.16
CA ASP A 93 -8.38 -7.66 -14.41
C ASP A 93 -8.47 -9.02 -15.10
N LEU A 94 -8.69 -9.04 -16.42
CA LEU A 94 -8.74 -10.29 -17.18
C LEU A 94 -7.39 -11.01 -17.19
N GLY A 95 -6.29 -10.28 -17.32
CA GLY A 95 -4.94 -10.85 -17.21
C GLY A 95 -4.69 -11.47 -15.83
N ARG A 96 -5.08 -10.76 -14.75
CA ARG A 96 -4.96 -11.28 -13.37
C ARG A 96 -5.90 -12.47 -13.14
N LEU A 97 -7.13 -12.42 -13.63
CA LEU A 97 -8.06 -13.54 -13.60
C LEU A 97 -7.41 -14.79 -14.23
N ALA A 98 -6.86 -14.66 -15.44
CA ALA A 98 -6.20 -15.78 -16.11
C ALA A 98 -4.99 -16.32 -15.32
N VAL A 99 -4.17 -15.43 -14.74
CA VAL A 99 -3.04 -15.81 -13.87
C VAL A 99 -3.52 -16.63 -12.68
N PHE A 100 -4.51 -16.13 -11.93
CA PHE A 100 -4.98 -16.81 -10.72
C PHE A 100 -5.79 -18.06 -11.01
N ALA A 101 -6.45 -18.14 -12.17
CA ALA A 101 -7.07 -19.38 -12.64
C ALA A 101 -6.04 -20.44 -13.08
N ALA A 102 -4.84 -20.04 -13.48
CA ALA A 102 -3.77 -20.95 -13.89
C ALA A 102 -2.94 -21.47 -12.69
N LEU A 103 -2.80 -20.68 -11.61
CA LEU A 103 -1.95 -21.01 -10.46
C LEU A 103 -2.22 -22.40 -9.84
N PRO A 104 -3.48 -22.89 -9.67
CA PRO A 104 -3.75 -24.22 -9.12
C PRO A 104 -3.14 -25.38 -9.92
N PHE A 105 -2.73 -25.15 -11.16
CA PHE A 105 -2.16 -26.14 -12.07
C PHE A 105 -0.63 -26.02 -12.21
N VAL A 106 0.00 -25.18 -11.38
CA VAL A 106 1.42 -24.86 -11.50
C VAL A 106 2.21 -25.40 -10.31
N ASP A 107 3.12 -26.33 -10.59
CA ASP A 107 3.97 -26.95 -9.57
C ASP A 107 5.33 -26.26 -9.38
N SER A 108 5.80 -25.54 -10.37
CA SER A 108 7.12 -24.89 -10.35
C SER A 108 7.10 -23.56 -9.61
N THR A 109 7.93 -23.41 -8.58
CA THR A 109 8.08 -22.12 -7.86
C THR A 109 8.51 -20.98 -8.77
N TRP A 110 9.35 -21.23 -9.79
CA TRP A 110 9.73 -20.24 -10.79
C TRP A 110 8.52 -19.76 -11.58
N ALA A 111 7.63 -20.66 -11.96
CA ALA A 111 6.43 -20.31 -12.69
C ALA A 111 5.44 -19.54 -11.80
N ILE A 112 5.30 -19.91 -10.51
CA ILE A 112 4.49 -19.17 -9.54
C ILE A 112 4.99 -17.72 -9.42
N VAL A 113 6.30 -17.51 -9.24
CA VAL A 113 6.90 -16.17 -9.15
C VAL A 113 6.75 -15.41 -10.49
N GLY A 114 6.91 -16.11 -11.62
CA GLY A 114 6.67 -15.54 -12.95
C GLY A 114 5.23 -15.09 -13.15
N LEU A 115 4.24 -15.89 -12.72
CA LEU A 115 2.83 -15.54 -12.75
C LEU A 115 2.51 -14.38 -11.80
N ALA A 116 3.13 -14.33 -10.62
CA ALA A 116 3.01 -13.21 -9.69
C ALA A 116 3.55 -11.91 -10.31
N LEU A 117 4.63 -11.97 -11.08
CA LEU A 117 5.15 -10.83 -11.84
C LEU A 117 4.12 -10.34 -12.88
N VAL A 118 3.49 -11.26 -13.62
CA VAL A 118 2.42 -10.93 -14.58
C VAL A 118 1.22 -10.29 -13.89
N ALA A 119 0.80 -10.84 -12.74
CA ALA A 119 -0.26 -10.23 -11.93
C ALA A 119 0.13 -8.83 -11.44
N GLY A 120 1.40 -8.63 -11.04
CA GLY A 120 1.96 -7.33 -10.66
C GLY A 120 1.91 -6.31 -11.80
N ILE A 121 2.14 -6.72 -13.07
CA ILE A 121 1.94 -5.85 -14.24
C ILE A 121 0.48 -5.38 -14.31
N GLY A 122 -0.48 -6.28 -14.13
CA GLY A 122 -1.90 -5.91 -14.07
C GLY A 122 -2.19 -4.86 -13.00
N ASN A 123 -1.65 -5.05 -11.79
CA ASN A 123 -1.82 -4.11 -10.69
C ASN A 123 -1.19 -2.74 -10.99
N ALA A 124 -0.02 -2.72 -11.63
CA ALA A 124 0.69 -1.50 -12.01
C ALA A 124 -0.08 -0.64 -13.03
N PHE A 125 -0.95 -1.24 -13.85
CA PHE A 125 -1.85 -0.52 -14.76
C PHE A 125 -3.20 -0.18 -14.12
N PHE A 126 -3.78 -1.08 -13.33
CA PHE A 126 -5.12 -0.92 -12.77
C PHE A 126 -5.19 0.28 -11.81
N ARG A 127 -4.29 0.33 -10.86
CA ARG A 127 -4.32 1.33 -9.78
C ARG A 127 -4.24 2.79 -10.27
N PRO A 128 -3.28 3.18 -11.14
CA PRO A 128 -3.24 4.53 -11.68
C PRO A 128 -4.49 4.87 -12.52
N ALA A 129 -5.03 3.89 -13.25
CA ALA A 129 -6.23 4.09 -14.07
C ALA A 129 -7.47 4.36 -13.21
N VAL A 130 -7.62 3.68 -12.05
CA VAL A 130 -8.66 3.96 -11.04
C VAL A 130 -8.54 5.39 -10.55
N LEU A 131 -7.38 5.77 -10.01
CA LEU A 131 -7.16 7.10 -9.42
C LEU A 131 -7.36 8.23 -10.44
N ALA A 132 -6.92 8.02 -11.69
CA ALA A 132 -7.10 8.99 -12.75
C ALA A 132 -8.56 9.09 -13.25
N GLY A 133 -9.38 8.04 -13.04
CA GLY A 133 -10.80 8.02 -13.42
C GLY A 133 -11.70 8.75 -12.45
N VAL A 134 -11.36 8.79 -11.15
CA VAL A 134 -12.23 9.35 -10.09
C VAL A 134 -12.68 10.78 -10.35
N PRO A 135 -11.79 11.74 -10.73
CA PRO A 135 -12.21 13.14 -10.94
C PRO A 135 -13.24 13.34 -12.06
N ASN A 136 -13.42 12.35 -12.92
CA ASN A 136 -14.40 12.41 -14.00
C ASN A 136 -15.76 11.77 -13.63
N LEU A 137 -15.84 11.11 -12.47
CA LEU A 137 -17.03 10.38 -12.01
C LEU A 137 -17.77 11.08 -10.87
N VAL A 138 -17.14 12.07 -10.25
CA VAL A 138 -17.69 12.83 -9.12
C VAL A 138 -17.53 14.34 -9.35
N SER A 139 -18.31 15.16 -8.65
CA SER A 139 -18.12 16.61 -8.65
C SER A 139 -16.81 17.00 -7.93
N ASP A 140 -16.29 18.21 -8.22
CA ASP A 140 -15.10 18.72 -7.54
C ASP A 140 -15.32 18.83 -6.01
N GLU A 141 -16.55 19.08 -5.57
CA GLU A 141 -16.93 19.16 -4.15
C GLU A 141 -16.88 17.79 -3.48
N ASP A 142 -17.24 16.71 -4.19
CA ASP A 142 -17.29 15.34 -3.70
C ASP A 142 -15.95 14.60 -3.83
N LEU A 143 -15.00 15.15 -4.58
CA LEU A 143 -13.71 14.51 -4.85
C LEU A 143 -12.91 14.15 -3.59
N PRO A 144 -12.86 15.01 -2.54
CA PRO A 144 -12.21 14.62 -1.27
C PRO A 144 -12.86 13.41 -0.59
N ASP A 145 -14.20 13.33 -0.60
CA ASP A 145 -14.92 12.23 0.01
C ASP A 145 -14.76 10.92 -0.81
N ALA A 146 -14.76 11.01 -2.15
CA ALA A 146 -14.47 9.89 -3.03
C ALA A 146 -13.07 9.31 -2.79
N ASN A 147 -12.06 10.16 -2.69
CA ASN A 147 -10.68 9.73 -2.40
C ASN A 147 -10.56 9.14 -0.99
N ALA A 148 -11.24 9.70 0.00
CA ALA A 148 -11.27 9.16 1.37
C ALA A 148 -11.90 7.76 1.40
N LEU A 149 -12.98 7.52 0.65
CA LEU A 149 -13.62 6.21 0.54
C LEU A 149 -12.69 5.19 -0.14
N LEU A 150 -12.01 5.56 -1.22
CA LEU A 150 -11.04 4.67 -1.88
C LEU A 150 -9.87 4.33 -0.94
N GLN A 151 -9.36 5.31 -0.20
CA GLN A 151 -8.29 5.08 0.77
C GLN A 151 -8.74 4.16 1.91
N PHE A 152 -9.98 4.33 2.38
CA PHE A 152 -10.57 3.43 3.39
C PHE A 152 -10.69 2.00 2.86
N VAL A 153 -11.12 1.84 1.60
CA VAL A 153 -11.15 0.52 0.93
C VAL A 153 -9.77 -0.08 0.87
N ASP A 154 -8.75 0.67 0.47
CA ASP A 154 -7.39 0.16 0.35
C ASP A 154 -6.87 -0.44 1.67
N TRP A 155 -7.11 0.24 2.78
CA TRP A 155 -6.73 -0.26 4.10
C TRP A 155 -7.65 -1.40 4.58
N GLY A 156 -8.97 -1.26 4.33
CA GLY A 156 -9.96 -2.27 4.70
C GLY A 156 -9.75 -3.60 3.98
N THR A 157 -9.37 -3.55 2.71
CA THR A 157 -9.09 -4.76 1.91
C THR A 157 -7.86 -5.51 2.41
N THR A 158 -6.87 -4.83 2.99
CA THR A 158 -5.74 -5.48 3.65
C THR A 158 -6.23 -6.36 4.81
N VAL A 159 -7.09 -5.81 5.67
CA VAL A 159 -7.62 -6.54 6.83
C VAL A 159 -8.50 -7.72 6.37
N VAL A 160 -9.52 -7.41 5.56
CA VAL A 160 -10.51 -8.41 5.14
C VAL A 160 -9.86 -9.48 4.27
N GLY A 161 -9.03 -9.07 3.30
CA GLY A 161 -8.36 -9.99 2.38
C GLY A 161 -7.38 -10.92 3.09
N SER A 162 -6.59 -10.41 4.03
CA SER A 162 -5.62 -11.23 4.76
C SER A 162 -6.28 -12.20 5.73
N LEU A 163 -7.30 -11.77 6.48
CA LEU A 163 -8.06 -12.66 7.36
C LEU A 163 -8.80 -13.74 6.57
N ALA A 164 -9.49 -13.34 5.50
CA ALA A 164 -10.18 -14.28 4.61
C ALA A 164 -9.20 -15.24 3.95
N GLY A 165 -8.04 -14.74 3.46
CA GLY A 165 -6.99 -15.54 2.87
C GLY A 165 -6.45 -16.59 3.83
N GLY A 166 -6.09 -16.16 5.05
CA GLY A 166 -5.62 -17.08 6.09
C GLY A 166 -6.66 -18.15 6.46
N ALA A 167 -7.94 -17.77 6.57
CA ALA A 167 -9.02 -18.70 6.86
C ALA A 167 -9.27 -19.68 5.70
N ILE A 168 -9.35 -19.20 4.45
CA ILE A 168 -9.58 -20.03 3.27
C ILE A 168 -8.43 -21.03 3.09
N VAL A 169 -7.18 -20.55 3.19
CA VAL A 169 -6.02 -21.44 3.04
C VAL A 169 -5.93 -22.47 4.18
N ALA A 170 -6.30 -22.09 5.40
CA ALA A 170 -6.33 -23.02 6.53
C ALA A 170 -7.40 -24.12 6.38
N LEU A 171 -8.54 -23.80 5.76
CA LEU A 171 -9.67 -24.74 5.63
C LEU A 171 -9.61 -25.57 4.35
N SER A 172 -9.10 -25.01 3.25
CA SER A 172 -9.28 -25.58 1.91
C SER A 172 -8.02 -25.49 1.02
N GLY A 173 -6.90 -25.02 1.57
CA GLY A 173 -5.66 -24.88 0.81
C GLY A 173 -5.60 -23.62 -0.07
N THR A 174 -4.48 -23.45 -0.78
CA THR A 174 -4.17 -22.28 -1.60
C THR A 174 -4.99 -22.22 -2.88
N ASP A 175 -5.37 -23.35 -3.45
CA ASP A 175 -6.11 -23.43 -4.72
C ASP A 175 -7.46 -22.70 -4.66
N LEU A 176 -8.22 -22.92 -3.57
CA LEU A 176 -9.49 -22.22 -3.39
C LEU A 176 -9.28 -20.71 -3.27
N ALA A 177 -8.21 -20.28 -2.58
CA ALA A 177 -7.87 -18.86 -2.47
C ALA A 177 -7.59 -18.25 -3.85
N TYR A 178 -6.90 -18.96 -4.74
CA TYR A 178 -6.64 -18.53 -6.12
C TYR A 178 -7.93 -18.44 -6.95
N TRP A 179 -8.80 -19.43 -6.87
CA TRP A 179 -10.10 -19.39 -7.55
C TRP A 179 -10.98 -18.25 -7.05
N VAL A 180 -11.06 -18.03 -5.75
CA VAL A 180 -11.80 -16.90 -5.17
C VAL A 180 -11.24 -15.58 -5.69
N ASN A 181 -9.92 -15.44 -5.73
CA ASN A 181 -9.30 -14.22 -6.28
C ASN A 181 -9.56 -14.05 -7.78
N ALA A 182 -9.49 -15.11 -8.58
CA ALA A 182 -9.85 -15.05 -10.00
C ALA A 182 -11.27 -14.53 -10.20
N VAL A 183 -12.23 -15.00 -9.38
CA VAL A 183 -13.61 -14.51 -9.38
C VAL A 183 -13.68 -13.03 -9.01
N THR A 184 -12.93 -12.55 -8.02
CA THR A 184 -12.93 -11.12 -7.64
C THR A 184 -12.46 -10.22 -8.77
N PHE A 185 -11.48 -10.63 -9.57
CA PHE A 185 -11.06 -9.90 -10.77
C PHE A 185 -12.11 -9.94 -11.87
N GLY A 186 -12.81 -11.07 -12.04
CA GLY A 186 -13.96 -11.17 -12.95
C GLY A 186 -15.08 -10.19 -12.55
N VAL A 187 -15.41 -10.14 -11.27
CA VAL A 187 -16.39 -9.18 -10.71
C VAL A 187 -15.94 -7.75 -10.98
N SER A 188 -14.68 -7.42 -10.68
CA SER A 188 -14.11 -6.09 -10.94
C SER A 188 -14.22 -5.71 -12.40
N ALA A 189 -13.82 -6.59 -13.34
CA ALA A 189 -13.91 -6.36 -14.78
C ALA A 189 -15.34 -6.09 -15.23
N LEU A 190 -16.33 -6.85 -14.70
CA LEU A 190 -17.75 -6.67 -15.02
C LEU A 190 -18.27 -5.29 -14.57
N PHE A 191 -17.93 -4.87 -13.35
CA PHE A 191 -18.33 -3.54 -12.86
C PHE A 191 -17.67 -2.41 -13.65
N VAL A 192 -16.38 -2.52 -13.98
CA VAL A 192 -15.68 -1.55 -14.84
C VAL A 192 -16.28 -1.54 -16.25
N ALA A 193 -16.65 -2.70 -16.81
CA ALA A 193 -17.30 -2.78 -18.12
C ALA A 193 -18.62 -2.01 -18.16
N GLY A 194 -19.35 -1.95 -17.05
CA GLY A 194 -20.57 -1.17 -16.91
C GLY A 194 -20.39 0.35 -16.91
N ILE A 195 -19.17 0.88 -16.77
CA ILE A 195 -18.90 2.32 -16.77
C ILE A 195 -18.71 2.79 -18.22
N PRO A 196 -19.39 3.86 -18.69
CA PRO A 196 -19.17 4.42 -20.02
C PRO A 196 -17.72 4.89 -20.20
N ALA A 197 -17.04 4.47 -21.29
CA ALA A 197 -15.62 4.76 -21.51
C ALA A 197 -15.32 6.26 -21.53
N ARG A 198 -16.23 7.08 -22.07
CA ARG A 198 -16.11 8.55 -22.12
C ARG A 198 -15.97 9.21 -20.74
N LEU A 199 -16.55 8.61 -19.71
CA LEU A 199 -16.48 9.15 -18.34
C LEU A 199 -15.18 8.80 -17.62
N LEU A 200 -14.41 7.85 -18.13
CA LEU A 200 -13.10 7.48 -17.55
C LEU A 200 -11.93 8.16 -18.26
N GLN A 201 -12.16 8.73 -19.45
CA GLN A 201 -11.12 9.36 -20.25
C GLN A 201 -11.09 10.87 -20.04
N SER A 202 -9.90 11.46 -19.87
CA SER A 202 -9.69 12.91 -19.79
C SER A 202 -9.11 13.43 -21.11
N GLU A 203 -9.61 14.58 -21.56
CA GLU A 203 -9.07 15.30 -22.74
C GLU A 203 -7.82 16.14 -22.40
N ARG A 204 -7.31 16.09 -21.16
CA ARG A 204 -6.18 16.93 -20.72
C ARG A 204 -4.88 16.56 -21.42
N PRO A 205 -4.11 17.55 -21.91
CA PRO A 205 -2.85 17.29 -22.60
C PRO A 205 -1.81 16.63 -21.70
N ILE A 206 -1.06 15.70 -22.29
CA ILE A 206 0.05 14.96 -21.71
C ILE A 206 1.19 15.94 -21.36
N GLY A 207 1.82 15.76 -20.20
CA GLY A 207 2.91 16.58 -19.69
C GLY A 207 4.12 16.71 -20.66
N ARG A 208 4.86 17.80 -20.50
CA ARG A 208 5.89 18.27 -21.43
C ARG A 208 7.27 17.60 -21.26
N GLY A 209 7.36 16.33 -20.96
CA GLY A 209 8.65 15.64 -20.92
C GLY A 209 8.90 14.92 -19.60
N HIS A 210 8.65 13.62 -19.59
CA HIS A 210 8.70 12.74 -18.42
C HIS A 210 10.02 12.87 -17.60
N TRP A 211 11.17 12.84 -18.23
CA TRP A 211 12.46 12.95 -17.53
C TRP A 211 12.73 14.33 -16.93
N LYS A 212 12.22 15.39 -17.57
CA LYS A 212 12.31 16.74 -17.03
C LYS A 212 11.43 16.86 -15.78
N ASP A 213 10.21 16.32 -15.84
CA ASP A 213 9.29 16.31 -14.71
C ASP A 213 9.84 15.52 -13.50
N VAL A 214 10.51 14.38 -13.75
CA VAL A 214 11.20 13.59 -12.72
C VAL A 214 12.34 14.39 -12.09
N ARG A 215 13.17 15.04 -12.89
CA ARG A 215 14.27 15.88 -12.38
C ARG A 215 13.78 17.05 -11.56
N GLU A 216 12.77 17.78 -12.06
CA GLU A 216 12.16 18.88 -11.33
C GLU A 216 11.55 18.43 -9.99
N GLY A 217 10.95 17.22 -9.97
CA GLY A 217 10.47 16.58 -8.75
C GLY A 217 11.59 16.36 -7.73
N PHE A 218 12.72 15.79 -8.14
CA PHE A 218 13.88 15.59 -7.26
C PHE A 218 14.47 16.91 -6.75
N GLU A 219 14.61 17.90 -7.63
CA GLU A 219 15.11 19.23 -7.22
C GLU A 219 14.16 19.89 -6.19
N ALA A 220 12.85 19.74 -6.37
CA ALA A 220 11.86 20.23 -5.42
C ALA A 220 11.98 19.53 -4.06
N VAL A 221 12.17 18.21 -4.07
CA VAL A 221 12.34 17.43 -2.83
C VAL A 221 13.56 17.90 -2.05
N LEU A 222 14.69 18.10 -2.71
CA LEU A 222 15.95 18.52 -2.05
C LEU A 222 15.91 19.98 -1.55
N ARG A 223 15.03 20.81 -2.07
CA ARG A 223 14.88 22.22 -1.64
C ARG A 223 13.94 22.41 -0.47
N SER A 224 13.05 21.44 -0.18
CA SER A 224 12.08 21.52 0.91
C SER A 224 12.50 20.63 2.07
N PRO A 225 12.68 21.15 3.28
CA PRO A 225 12.99 20.36 4.47
C PRO A 225 11.93 19.28 4.78
N GLU A 226 10.65 19.61 4.56
CA GLU A 226 9.54 18.68 4.77
C GLU A 226 9.62 17.49 3.81
N LEU A 227 9.83 17.77 2.50
CA LEU A 227 9.95 16.74 1.48
C LEU A 227 11.22 15.89 1.68
N THR A 228 12.34 16.53 2.01
CA THR A 228 13.59 15.82 2.33
C THR A 228 13.40 14.94 3.55
N THR A 229 12.67 15.40 4.57
CA THR A 229 12.36 14.57 5.75
C THR A 229 11.56 13.34 5.37
N VAL A 230 10.50 13.52 4.57
CA VAL A 230 9.70 12.39 4.09
C VAL A 230 10.56 11.44 3.25
N LEU A 231 11.34 11.95 2.30
CA LEU A 231 12.21 11.11 1.49
C LEU A 231 13.15 10.28 2.36
N VAL A 232 13.92 10.91 3.25
CA VAL A 232 14.95 10.21 4.05
C VAL A 232 14.33 9.27 5.06
N ALA A 233 13.41 9.77 5.90
CA ALA A 233 12.86 8.97 6.98
C ALA A 233 11.99 7.81 6.45
N TRP A 234 11.17 8.06 5.42
CA TRP A 234 10.32 7.00 4.87
C TRP A 234 11.11 5.98 4.05
N THR A 235 12.16 6.41 3.34
CA THR A 235 13.07 5.48 2.64
C THR A 235 13.78 4.54 3.62
N ILE A 236 14.24 5.05 4.76
CA ILE A 236 14.81 4.20 5.82
C ILE A 236 13.73 3.26 6.40
N ALA A 237 12.52 3.77 6.63
CA ALA A 237 11.41 2.95 7.10
C ALA A 237 11.05 1.82 6.12
N GLN A 238 11.18 2.04 4.80
CA GLN A 238 10.94 1.01 3.77
C GLN A 238 11.88 -0.19 3.91
N ILE A 239 13.11 0.00 4.39
CA ILE A 239 14.02 -1.11 4.69
C ILE A 239 13.43 -1.98 5.80
N GLY A 240 12.92 -1.34 6.86
CA GLY A 240 12.24 -2.06 7.95
C GLY A 240 10.97 -2.76 7.48
N ILE A 241 10.13 -2.08 6.70
CA ILE A 241 8.88 -2.62 6.14
C ILE A 241 9.17 -3.86 5.27
N ALA A 242 10.21 -3.83 4.44
CA ALA A 242 10.59 -4.98 3.63
C ALA A 242 10.95 -6.19 4.50
N GLY A 243 11.76 -5.99 5.52
CA GLY A 243 12.14 -7.06 6.47
C GLY A 243 10.92 -7.66 7.16
N ILE A 244 10.00 -6.82 7.64
CA ILE A 244 8.78 -7.25 8.31
C ILE A 244 7.90 -8.06 7.35
N ASN A 245 7.55 -7.51 6.19
CA ASN A 245 6.65 -8.18 5.24
C ASN A 245 7.19 -9.52 4.74
N LEU A 246 8.52 -9.64 4.61
CA LEU A 246 9.15 -10.89 4.19
C LEU A 246 9.23 -11.90 5.34
N ALA A 247 9.71 -11.46 6.50
CA ALA A 247 9.95 -12.36 7.62
C ALA A 247 8.69 -12.73 8.39
N GLU A 248 7.54 -12.09 8.10
CA GLU A 248 6.29 -12.29 8.85
C GLU A 248 5.79 -13.74 8.77
N ILE A 249 5.87 -14.39 7.59
CA ILE A 249 5.49 -15.78 7.45
C ILE A 249 6.44 -16.71 8.22
N PHE A 250 7.74 -16.41 8.24
CA PHE A 250 8.73 -17.17 9.00
C PHE A 250 8.53 -16.98 10.51
N LEU A 251 8.18 -15.77 10.96
CA LEU A 251 7.85 -15.48 12.34
C LEU A 251 6.62 -16.28 12.78
N ALA A 252 5.57 -16.33 11.92
CA ALA A 252 4.36 -17.09 12.17
C ALA A 252 4.63 -18.60 12.27
N ARG A 253 5.34 -19.16 11.28
CA ARG A 253 5.52 -20.59 11.11
C ARG A 253 6.61 -21.18 11.99
N ASN A 254 7.76 -20.51 12.07
CA ASN A 254 8.95 -21.08 12.74
C ASN A 254 9.08 -20.64 14.20
N GLU A 255 8.60 -19.44 14.54
CA GLU A 255 8.81 -18.88 15.89
C GLU A 255 7.56 -18.96 16.76
N TYR A 256 6.38 -18.74 16.17
CA TYR A 256 5.10 -18.84 16.88
C TYR A 256 4.42 -20.20 16.68
N GLU A 257 4.97 -21.04 15.78
CA GLU A 257 4.43 -22.37 15.45
C GLU A 257 2.94 -22.35 15.13
N THR A 258 2.47 -21.28 14.46
CA THR A 258 1.06 -21.10 14.15
C THR A 258 0.73 -21.54 12.71
N GLY A 259 -0.54 -21.92 12.48
CA GLY A 259 -1.03 -22.27 11.15
C GLY A 259 -1.32 -21.06 10.26
N ASN A 260 -1.87 -21.32 9.07
CA ASN A 260 -2.21 -20.31 8.06
C ASN A 260 -3.17 -19.25 8.58
N PHE A 261 -4.13 -19.63 9.44
CA PHE A 261 -5.06 -18.70 10.08
C PHE A 261 -4.32 -17.72 10.99
N GLY A 262 -3.35 -18.21 11.80
CA GLY A 262 -2.55 -17.33 12.67
C GLY A 262 -1.72 -16.32 11.87
N PHE A 263 -1.15 -16.70 10.73
CA PHE A 263 -0.49 -15.76 9.83
C PHE A 263 -1.48 -14.70 9.31
N GLY A 264 -2.69 -15.09 8.89
CA GLY A 264 -3.74 -14.15 8.50
C GLY A 264 -4.15 -13.19 9.62
N VAL A 265 -4.21 -13.68 10.87
CA VAL A 265 -4.48 -12.85 12.06
C VAL A 265 -3.37 -11.81 12.28
N MET A 266 -2.10 -12.17 12.13
CA MET A 266 -0.97 -11.24 12.25
C MET A 266 -1.07 -10.10 11.24
N VAL A 267 -1.23 -10.42 9.95
CA VAL A 267 -1.39 -9.43 8.87
C VAL A 267 -2.66 -8.61 9.07
N GLY A 268 -3.77 -9.25 9.45
CA GLY A 268 -5.03 -8.56 9.75
C GLY A 268 -4.91 -7.59 10.93
N ALA A 269 -4.23 -7.97 12.00
CA ALA A 269 -4.01 -7.12 13.19
C ALA A 269 -3.20 -5.86 12.82
N SER A 270 -2.15 -6.01 11.99
CA SER A 270 -1.39 -4.87 11.49
C SER A 270 -2.25 -3.93 10.65
N GLY A 271 -3.13 -4.46 9.81
CA GLY A 271 -4.08 -3.69 9.00
C GLY A 271 -5.10 -2.93 9.85
N VAL A 272 -5.67 -3.56 10.89
CA VAL A 272 -6.56 -2.87 11.85
C VAL A 272 -5.83 -1.73 12.53
N GLY A 273 -4.60 -1.96 13.00
CA GLY A 273 -3.75 -0.93 13.58
C GLY A 273 -3.51 0.25 12.60
N LEU A 274 -3.24 -0.05 11.34
CA LEU A 274 -3.05 0.96 10.27
C LEU A 274 -4.30 1.86 10.12
N ILE A 275 -5.49 1.27 10.09
CA ILE A 275 -6.77 2.01 10.00
C ILE A 275 -6.94 2.91 11.22
N VAL A 276 -6.81 2.36 12.43
CA VAL A 276 -6.98 3.09 13.69
C VAL A 276 -5.95 4.23 13.79
N GLY A 277 -4.69 3.96 13.47
CA GLY A 277 -3.63 4.95 13.44
C GLY A 277 -3.90 6.07 12.44
N GLY A 278 -4.32 5.73 11.21
CA GLY A 278 -4.69 6.69 10.19
C GLY A 278 -5.82 7.63 10.63
N LEU A 279 -6.87 7.07 11.25
CA LEU A 279 -7.99 7.87 11.80
C LEU A 279 -7.55 8.80 12.94
N TRP A 280 -6.58 8.37 13.75
CA TRP A 280 -6.07 9.14 14.89
C TRP A 280 -4.98 10.15 14.53
N ALA A 281 -4.39 10.07 13.34
CA ALA A 281 -3.25 10.88 12.92
C ALA A 281 -3.44 12.39 13.08
N ARG A 282 -4.65 12.91 12.71
CA ARG A 282 -4.98 14.32 12.89
C ARG A 282 -4.93 14.74 14.36
N SER A 283 -5.55 13.97 15.24
CA SER A 283 -5.57 14.24 16.69
C SER A 283 -4.15 14.18 17.28
N ALA A 284 -3.35 13.20 16.86
CA ALA A 284 -1.96 13.10 17.28
C ALA A 284 -1.16 14.36 16.87
N ALA A 285 -1.31 14.85 15.63
CA ALA A 285 -0.64 16.06 15.18
C ALA A 285 -1.12 17.32 15.91
N GLN A 286 -2.41 17.41 16.26
CA GLN A 286 -2.97 18.53 17.03
C GLN A 286 -2.48 18.55 18.48
N LEU A 287 -2.33 17.38 19.11
CA LEU A 287 -1.92 17.27 20.52
C LEU A 287 -0.45 17.63 20.75
N VAL A 288 0.45 17.24 19.85
CA VAL A 288 1.90 17.37 20.10
C VAL A 288 2.68 18.10 18.99
N GLY A 289 1.97 18.63 17.99
CA GLY A 289 2.56 19.26 16.81
C GLY A 289 3.13 18.23 15.82
N MET A 290 3.19 18.62 14.53
CA MET A 290 3.67 17.75 13.43
C MET A 290 5.09 17.27 13.66
N ARG A 291 5.97 18.16 14.12
CA ARG A 291 7.39 17.87 14.39
C ARG A 291 7.60 16.76 15.41
N SER A 292 6.72 16.66 16.40
CA SER A 292 6.79 15.64 17.44
C SER A 292 5.97 14.41 17.10
N ALA A 293 4.84 14.57 16.40
CA ALA A 293 3.93 13.48 16.07
C ALA A 293 4.57 12.49 15.10
N TYR A 294 5.24 12.97 14.05
CA TYR A 294 5.80 12.11 13.01
C TYR A 294 6.93 11.20 13.53
N PRO A 295 7.98 11.69 14.21
CA PRO A 295 8.98 10.81 14.81
C PRO A 295 8.41 9.86 15.88
N ARG A 296 7.44 10.31 16.69
CA ARG A 296 6.79 9.44 17.68
C ARG A 296 5.98 8.33 17.01
N ALA A 297 5.31 8.60 15.92
CA ALA A 297 4.62 7.58 15.14
C ALA A 297 5.59 6.49 14.63
N LEU A 298 6.76 6.88 14.12
CA LEU A 298 7.82 5.95 13.72
C LEU A 298 8.39 5.15 14.90
N LEU A 299 8.48 5.76 16.12
CA LEU A 299 8.89 5.04 17.34
C LEU A 299 7.82 4.03 17.79
N VAL A 300 6.54 4.37 17.72
CA VAL A 300 5.43 3.42 18.00
C VAL A 300 5.47 2.27 17.01
N PHE A 301 5.72 2.56 15.74
CA PHE A 301 5.93 1.59 14.69
C PHE A 301 7.10 0.64 15.04
N ALA A 302 8.26 1.20 15.44
CA ALA A 302 9.42 0.43 15.86
C ALA A 302 9.15 -0.43 17.11
N ALA A 303 8.44 0.14 18.11
CA ALA A 303 8.10 -0.58 19.33
C ALA A 303 7.19 -1.78 19.07
N GLY A 304 6.18 -1.63 18.20
CA GLY A 304 5.34 -2.74 17.76
C GLY A 304 6.13 -3.82 17.02
N THR A 305 7.06 -3.42 16.13
CA THR A 305 7.95 -4.34 15.41
C THR A 305 8.86 -5.12 16.37
N LEU A 306 9.49 -4.44 17.31
CA LEU A 306 10.33 -5.08 18.32
C LEU A 306 9.49 -5.97 19.26
N GLY A 307 8.30 -5.52 19.63
CA GLY A 307 7.36 -6.31 20.42
C GLY A 307 6.99 -7.63 19.74
N ALA A 308 6.78 -7.62 18.43
CA ALA A 308 6.55 -8.85 17.66
C ALA A 308 7.79 -9.75 17.64
N ALA A 309 9.00 -9.20 17.51
CA ALA A 309 10.24 -9.99 17.59
C ALA A 309 10.39 -10.74 18.92
N LEU A 310 9.92 -10.13 20.02
CA LEU A 310 10.07 -10.65 21.38
C LEU A 310 8.84 -11.45 21.86
N ALA A 311 7.74 -11.43 21.12
CA ALA A 311 6.51 -12.10 21.52
C ALA A 311 6.68 -13.62 21.64
N PRO A 312 6.10 -14.23 22.69
CA PRO A 312 6.22 -15.67 22.92
C PRO A 312 5.25 -16.52 22.08
N ASN A 313 4.21 -15.91 21.52
CA ASN A 313 3.19 -16.59 20.73
C ASN A 313 2.46 -15.63 19.79
N VAL A 314 1.65 -16.18 18.90
CA VAL A 314 0.93 -15.44 17.86
C VAL A 314 0.00 -14.36 18.41
N TRP A 315 -0.65 -14.57 19.56
CA TRP A 315 -1.62 -13.62 20.10
C TRP A 315 -0.93 -12.35 20.63
N VAL A 316 0.17 -12.51 21.37
CA VAL A 316 1.01 -11.38 21.79
C VAL A 316 1.67 -10.72 20.60
N GLY A 317 2.10 -11.52 19.61
CA GLY A 317 2.62 -11.05 18.32
C GLY A 317 1.59 -10.21 17.56
N ALA A 318 0.34 -10.65 17.49
CA ALA A 318 -0.75 -9.91 16.84
C ALA A 318 -1.04 -8.56 17.53
N ILE A 319 -1.01 -8.52 18.87
CA ILE A 319 -1.14 -7.25 19.62
C ILE A 319 0.03 -6.32 19.30
N ALA A 320 1.25 -6.84 19.25
CA ALA A 320 2.43 -6.06 18.88
C ALA A 320 2.34 -5.55 17.44
N LEU A 321 1.84 -6.37 16.50
CA LEU A 321 1.62 -5.97 15.11
C LEU A 321 0.46 -4.97 14.96
N PHE A 322 -0.55 -5.02 15.82
CA PHE A 322 -1.54 -3.94 15.89
C PHE A 322 -0.87 -2.61 16.29
N VAL A 323 0.03 -2.60 17.27
CA VAL A 323 0.79 -1.39 17.67
C VAL A 323 1.71 -0.92 16.54
N TYR A 324 2.39 -1.85 15.85
CA TYR A 324 3.11 -1.59 14.60
C TYR A 324 2.23 -0.86 13.58
N GLY A 325 1.06 -1.44 13.29
CA GLY A 325 0.09 -0.86 12.33
C GLY A 325 -0.37 0.53 12.74
N LEU A 326 -0.64 0.74 14.04
CA LEU A 326 -1.06 2.03 14.58
C LEU A 326 0.00 3.12 14.32
N GLY A 327 1.26 2.84 14.62
CA GLY A 327 2.37 3.76 14.32
C GLY A 327 2.52 4.02 12.82
N ASN A 328 2.43 2.96 12.00
CA ASN A 328 2.49 3.05 10.55
C ASN A 328 1.35 3.91 9.97
N GLY A 329 0.11 3.70 10.42
CA GLY A 329 -1.06 4.46 9.97
C GLY A 329 -0.96 5.95 10.24
N VAL A 330 -0.52 6.31 11.46
CA VAL A 330 -0.22 7.71 11.79
C VAL A 330 0.87 8.25 10.87
N ALA A 331 1.98 7.54 10.70
CA ALA A 331 3.12 7.99 9.90
C ALA A 331 2.74 8.19 8.42
N VAL A 332 1.94 7.29 7.83
CA VAL A 332 1.46 7.41 6.43
C VAL A 332 0.65 8.69 6.22
N VAL A 333 -0.31 8.98 7.11
CA VAL A 333 -1.12 10.19 6.99
C VAL A 333 -0.27 11.45 7.17
N LEU A 334 0.67 11.44 8.12
CA LEU A 334 1.56 12.56 8.34
C LEU A 334 2.55 12.76 7.18
N ASN A 335 3.02 11.68 6.53
CA ASN A 335 3.81 11.77 5.30
C ASN A 335 3.07 12.54 4.19
N ILE A 336 1.81 12.16 3.92
CA ILE A 336 0.98 12.84 2.93
C ILE A 336 0.84 14.32 3.30
N THR A 337 0.59 14.62 4.57
CA THR A 337 0.45 16.00 5.07
C THR A 337 1.74 16.81 4.90
N LEU A 338 2.90 16.21 5.19
CA LEU A 338 4.21 16.85 4.99
C LEU A 338 4.47 17.14 3.51
N VAL A 339 4.15 16.20 2.61
CA VAL A 339 4.26 16.44 1.16
C VAL A 339 3.35 17.57 0.70
N GLN A 340 2.12 17.64 1.22
CA GLN A 340 1.17 18.69 0.89
C GLN A 340 1.64 20.08 1.37
N ARG A 341 2.30 20.15 2.52
CA ARG A 341 2.85 21.41 3.07
C ARG A 341 4.17 21.82 2.41
N GLY A 342 5.02 20.83 2.08
CA GLY A 342 6.37 21.07 1.56
C GLY A 342 6.44 21.35 0.05
N ALA A 343 5.35 21.12 -0.71
CA ALA A 343 5.32 21.33 -2.15
C ALA A 343 4.14 22.20 -2.59
N PRO A 344 4.38 23.29 -3.38
CA PRO A 344 3.33 23.99 -4.10
C PRO A 344 2.54 23.06 -5.01
N ASP A 345 1.26 23.35 -5.24
CA ASP A 345 0.34 22.51 -6.02
C ASP A 345 0.89 22.14 -7.40
N ALA A 346 1.56 23.10 -8.07
CA ALA A 346 2.11 22.92 -9.42
C ALA A 346 3.19 21.83 -9.55
N ILE A 347 3.92 21.51 -8.46
CA ILE A 347 5.04 20.55 -8.46
C ILE A 347 4.82 19.38 -7.52
N ARG A 348 3.73 19.39 -6.71
CA ARG A 348 3.44 18.37 -5.70
C ARG A 348 3.42 16.94 -6.29
N GLY A 349 2.75 16.77 -7.44
CA GLY A 349 2.68 15.47 -8.11
C GLY A 349 4.06 14.95 -8.53
N ARG A 350 4.94 15.82 -9.05
CA ARG A 350 6.31 15.46 -9.46
C ARG A 350 7.17 15.08 -8.25
N ALA A 351 7.09 15.85 -7.16
CA ALA A 351 7.80 15.54 -5.91
C ALA A 351 7.34 14.20 -5.32
N LEU A 352 6.02 13.94 -5.31
CA LEU A 352 5.47 12.67 -4.82
C LEU A 352 5.95 11.49 -5.68
N THR A 353 5.95 11.63 -7.00
CA THR A 353 6.46 10.58 -7.92
C THR A 353 7.94 10.29 -7.66
N ALA A 354 8.77 11.32 -7.45
CA ALA A 354 10.18 11.13 -7.13
C ALA A 354 10.38 10.38 -5.81
N ILE A 355 9.64 10.74 -4.75
CA ILE A 355 9.69 10.05 -3.45
C ILE A 355 9.25 8.59 -3.59
N ILE A 356 8.14 8.31 -4.29
CA ILE A 356 7.63 6.96 -4.49
C ILE A 356 8.63 6.11 -5.28
N ALA A 357 9.27 6.66 -6.31
CA ALA A 357 10.25 5.93 -7.12
C ALA A 357 11.46 5.47 -6.27
N VAL A 358 12.01 6.35 -5.42
CA VAL A 358 13.09 5.99 -4.50
C VAL A 358 12.62 4.94 -3.49
N ASN A 359 11.43 5.11 -2.92
CA ASN A 359 10.89 4.19 -1.93
C ASN A 359 10.71 2.78 -2.51
N TYR A 360 10.17 2.64 -3.71
CA TYR A 360 10.02 1.34 -4.36
C TYR A 360 11.36 0.71 -4.75
N ALA A 361 12.34 1.51 -5.21
CA ALA A 361 13.68 1.00 -5.50
C ALA A 361 14.37 0.46 -4.24
N VAL A 362 14.27 1.17 -3.12
CA VAL A 362 14.83 0.73 -1.83
C VAL A 362 14.06 -0.46 -1.28
N LEU A 363 12.73 -0.47 -1.38
CA LEU A 363 11.90 -1.59 -0.95
C LEU A 363 12.25 -2.88 -1.71
N LEU A 364 12.43 -2.77 -3.04
CA LEU A 364 12.87 -3.88 -3.89
C LEU A 364 14.24 -4.41 -3.46
N ALA A 365 15.24 -3.53 -3.31
CA ALA A 365 16.57 -3.90 -2.87
C ALA A 365 16.53 -4.55 -1.47
N ALA A 366 15.71 -4.02 -0.57
CA ALA A 366 15.56 -4.54 0.78
C ALA A 366 14.92 -5.95 0.80
N PHE A 367 13.95 -6.25 -0.07
CA PHE A 367 13.43 -7.62 -0.20
C PHE A 367 14.50 -8.63 -0.63
N LEU A 368 15.36 -8.25 -1.57
CA LEU A 368 16.45 -9.12 -2.04
C LEU A 368 17.49 -9.40 -0.94
N VAL A 369 17.67 -8.49 0.01
CA VAL A 369 18.57 -8.65 1.15
C VAL A 369 17.88 -9.37 2.32
N ALA A 370 16.62 -9.02 2.61
CA ALA A 370 15.87 -9.58 3.73
C ALA A 370 15.66 -11.09 3.61
N GLY A 371 15.53 -11.63 2.38
CA GLY A 371 15.35 -13.06 2.15
C GLY A 371 16.53 -13.92 2.64
N PRO A 372 17.74 -13.74 2.11
CA PRO A 372 18.93 -14.41 2.60
C PRO A 372 19.20 -14.16 4.09
N LEU A 373 18.94 -12.93 4.57
CA LEU A 373 19.11 -12.60 5.99
C LEU A 373 18.14 -13.39 6.88
N THR A 374 16.88 -13.55 6.46
CA THR A 374 15.91 -14.37 7.20
C THR A 374 16.35 -15.84 7.28
N ASN A 375 16.90 -16.38 6.19
CA ASN A 375 17.42 -17.75 6.18
C ASN A 375 18.63 -17.91 7.11
N ALA A 376 19.52 -16.92 7.17
CA ALA A 376 20.76 -17.01 7.92
C ALA A 376 20.60 -16.70 9.42
N ALA A 377 19.76 -15.71 9.76
CA ALA A 377 19.67 -15.16 11.12
C ALA A 377 18.31 -15.42 11.80
N GLY A 378 17.30 -15.87 11.06
CA GLY A 378 15.94 -16.10 11.57
C GLY A 378 15.06 -14.84 11.56
N ALA A 379 13.74 -15.06 11.68
CA ALA A 379 12.74 -14.01 11.56
C ALA A 379 12.82 -12.97 12.70
N ARG A 380 13.07 -13.40 13.94
CA ARG A 380 13.18 -12.48 15.11
C ARG A 380 14.30 -11.45 14.93
N VAL A 381 15.45 -11.89 14.38
CA VAL A 381 16.60 -11.00 14.15
C VAL A 381 16.26 -9.99 13.04
N VAL A 382 15.59 -10.43 11.95
CA VAL A 382 15.15 -9.51 10.88
C VAL A 382 14.17 -8.48 11.41
N TYR A 383 13.23 -8.87 12.27
CA TYR A 383 12.31 -7.94 12.93
C TYR A 383 13.04 -6.95 13.86
N ALA A 384 14.05 -7.40 14.60
CA ALA A 384 14.86 -6.52 15.44
C ALA A 384 15.66 -5.50 14.61
N ILE A 385 16.27 -5.93 13.50
CA ILE A 385 16.95 -5.04 12.55
C ILE A 385 15.96 -4.05 11.92
N SER A 386 14.77 -4.51 11.57
CA SER A 386 13.69 -3.67 11.04
C SER A 386 13.25 -2.62 12.05
N ALA A 387 13.11 -3.00 13.32
CA ALA A 387 12.82 -2.06 14.41
C ALA A 387 13.93 -1.02 14.58
N ALA A 388 15.20 -1.43 14.51
CA ALA A 388 16.35 -0.52 14.55
C ALA A 388 16.33 0.48 13.36
N ALA A 389 16.02 0.02 12.15
CA ALA A 389 15.85 0.89 10.98
C ALA A 389 14.75 1.93 11.22
N LEU A 390 13.61 1.54 11.80
CA LEU A 390 12.52 2.45 12.14
C LEU A 390 12.91 3.48 13.23
N VAL A 391 13.75 3.10 14.20
CA VAL A 391 14.31 4.04 15.18
C VAL A 391 15.23 5.06 14.48
N VAL A 392 16.07 4.60 13.54
CA VAL A 392 16.92 5.51 12.74
C VAL A 392 16.06 6.43 11.87
N ALA A 393 14.97 5.93 11.29
CA ALA A 393 14.00 6.74 10.55
C ALA A 393 13.37 7.82 11.45
N ALA A 394 12.97 7.47 12.68
CA ALA A 394 12.42 8.40 13.64
C ALA A 394 13.46 9.48 14.06
N ALA A 395 14.70 9.08 14.30
CA ALA A 395 15.78 10.01 14.63
C ALA A 395 16.10 10.97 13.47
N SER A 396 16.07 10.46 12.23
CA SER A 396 16.24 11.27 11.01
C SER A 396 15.11 12.29 10.87
N ALA A 397 13.85 11.87 11.07
CA ALA A 397 12.69 12.75 11.03
C ALA A 397 12.76 13.84 12.11
N ALA A 398 13.15 13.50 13.33
CA ALA A 398 13.28 14.46 14.44
C ALA A 398 14.36 15.54 14.19
N ARG A 399 15.42 15.18 13.44
CA ARG A 399 16.52 16.10 13.11
C ARG A 399 16.21 16.99 11.91
N LEU A 400 15.56 16.43 10.88
CA LEU A 400 15.34 17.10 9.60
C LEU A 400 14.10 18.00 9.60
N LEU A 401 13.06 17.69 10.40
CA LEU A 401 11.87 18.54 10.45
C LEU A 401 12.22 19.90 11.06
N PRO A 402 11.87 21.00 10.33
CA PRO A 402 12.13 22.36 10.81
C PRO A 402 11.41 22.62 12.12
N ARG A 403 11.99 23.53 12.93
CA ARG A 403 11.30 24.05 14.10
C ARG A 403 10.13 24.89 13.58
N GLU A 404 8.88 24.50 13.91
CA GLU A 404 7.75 25.34 13.63
C GLU A 404 8.03 26.70 14.26
N ALA A 405 8.00 27.77 13.46
CA ALA A 405 7.98 29.12 14.01
C ALA A 405 6.70 29.17 14.86
N VAL A 406 6.88 29.45 16.14
CA VAL A 406 5.76 29.75 17.04
C VAL A 406 5.15 31.04 16.48
N VAL A 407 4.00 30.90 15.81
CA VAL A 407 3.15 32.04 15.36
C VAL A 407 2.16 32.34 16.45
#